data_e6e3f557f8bad6e4d04b3df40b69705b
#
_entry.id   e6e3f557f8bad6e4d04b3df40b69705b
#
_cell.length_a   1.000
_cell.length_b   1.000
_cell.length_c   1.000
_cell.angle_alpha   90.00
_cell.angle_beta   90.00
_cell.angle_gamma   90.00
#
_symmetry.space_group_name_H-M   'P 1'
#
loop_
_entity.id
_entity.type
_entity.pdbx_description
1 polymer ?
#
loop_
_entity_poly.entity_id
_entity_poly.type
_entity_poly.pdbx_seq_one_letter_code
_entity_poly.pdbx_strand_id
1 'polypeptide(L)'
;EPRLLTAFEETFLMEDMKVSGLRPKRLREMLKFFYRSWTELADDDPDWLLPGEEADVHTLLKENLVFMRAVIEPEAANLAARYLREHDEARAAHSYAHVLMDDYACASRASQTLANLVATCSITVAGDAETCIETYDSYPYAAGIDEFLATHPDAACEHLDADAPDAVERVALASDTPEAEFEQVARTVAEAVAAGTPARQIVVAVPNSVWSRNIATALHARGVPTEALAISQPLRGDVRDNARCTPARIATALNLVANPDDTAAWRCWCGFGDYLVNSAAFASLRTCAKERSIGLVDALEMLSENDCEHVVGAQRVATAYKDGRALIEQVRGLRGTALLDELTRIVTDGAESQAPAVLRELCLEHGNAADENPESLYDADAAAMARRMAERLLAPTLEVADAVAVVPYDFACGFSPDLLIVAGFVNGFIPSRDYFDATVTPPERQEKMRAVDERRVRALTGKAGRAVALSYFTSTDLESAGKLKLKISRIRLKNGIRTCTIEPSLFLEQIAAQE
;
A
#
# COMPACT_ATOMS: atom_id res chain seq x y z
N GLU A 1 -15.72 -13.50 -11.54
CA GLU A 1 -14.27 -13.31 -11.56
C GLU A 1 -13.76 -12.94 -10.17
N PRO A 2 -12.60 -13.42 -9.74
CA PRO A 2 -12.00 -12.96 -8.49
C PRO A 2 -11.45 -11.54 -8.65
N ARG A 3 -11.45 -10.75 -7.57
CA ARG A 3 -10.85 -9.43 -7.55
C ARG A 3 -9.81 -9.27 -6.46
N LEU A 4 -8.93 -8.30 -6.62
CA LEU A 4 -7.96 -7.94 -5.58
C LEU A 4 -8.67 -7.38 -4.34
N LEU A 5 -8.25 -7.83 -3.16
CA LEU A 5 -8.64 -7.21 -1.90
C LEU A 5 -7.85 -5.92 -1.70
N THR A 6 -8.56 -4.90 -1.25
CA THR A 6 -7.92 -3.72 -0.68
C THR A 6 -7.43 -4.02 0.73
N ALA A 7 -6.49 -3.25 1.21
CA ALA A 7 -5.88 -3.52 2.51
C ALA A 7 -6.85 -3.41 3.72
N PHE A 8 -7.96 -2.65 3.62
CA PHE A 8 -8.97 -2.70 4.68
C PHE A 8 -9.80 -4.00 4.62
N GLU A 9 -10.05 -4.55 3.42
CA GLU A 9 -10.73 -5.84 3.23
C GLU A 9 -9.89 -7.01 3.72
N GLU A 10 -8.57 -6.94 3.55
CA GLU A 10 -7.64 -7.91 4.13
C GLU A 10 -7.73 -7.98 5.67
N THR A 11 -8.19 -6.90 6.33
CA THR A 11 -8.45 -6.92 7.78
C THR A 11 -9.50 -7.97 8.13
N PHE A 12 -10.55 -8.13 7.33
CA PHE A 12 -11.58 -9.15 7.54
C PHE A 12 -11.03 -10.56 7.27
N LEU A 13 -10.24 -10.72 6.21
CA LEU A 13 -9.54 -11.98 5.94
C LEU A 13 -8.66 -12.39 7.14
N MET A 14 -7.89 -11.44 7.70
CA MET A 14 -7.06 -11.68 8.89
C MET A 14 -7.86 -12.08 10.12
N GLU A 15 -9.05 -11.52 10.32
CA GLU A 15 -9.95 -11.92 11.39
C GLU A 15 -10.49 -13.35 11.17
N ASP A 16 -10.82 -13.71 9.94
CA ASP A 16 -11.26 -15.06 9.57
C ASP A 16 -10.16 -16.11 9.76
N MET A 17 -8.90 -15.73 9.55
CA MET A 17 -7.76 -16.61 9.80
C MET A 17 -7.56 -16.96 11.28
N LYS A 18 -8.09 -16.16 12.23
CA LYS A 18 -8.01 -16.44 13.67
C LYS A 18 -8.75 -17.71 14.11
N VAL A 19 -9.64 -18.24 13.28
CA VAL A 19 -10.28 -19.55 13.49
C VAL A 19 -9.24 -20.68 13.62
N SER A 20 -8.04 -20.52 13.04
CA SER A 20 -6.89 -21.43 13.27
C SER A 20 -6.46 -21.54 14.73
N GLY A 21 -6.88 -20.62 15.61
CA GLY A 21 -6.46 -20.55 17.01
C GLY A 21 -5.07 -19.93 17.22
N LEU A 22 -4.40 -19.52 16.15
CA LEU A 22 -3.06 -18.94 16.22
C LEU A 22 -3.09 -17.47 16.67
N ARG A 23 -2.00 -17.05 17.33
CA ARG A 23 -1.84 -15.66 17.72
C ARG A 23 -1.63 -14.78 16.47
N PRO A 24 -2.15 -13.54 16.44
CA PRO A 24 -2.02 -12.64 15.29
C PRO A 24 -0.59 -12.40 14.81
N LYS A 25 0.40 -12.43 15.70
CA LYS A 25 1.81 -12.31 15.33
C LYS A 25 2.26 -13.50 14.48
N ARG A 26 1.94 -14.74 14.93
CA ARG A 26 2.32 -15.97 14.21
C ARG A 26 1.63 -16.04 12.85
N LEU A 27 0.34 -15.68 12.76
CA LEU A 27 -0.38 -15.61 11.49
C LEU A 27 0.30 -14.65 10.51
N ARG A 28 0.68 -13.44 10.96
CA ARG A 28 1.39 -12.49 10.08
C ARG A 28 2.75 -13.01 9.61
N GLU A 29 3.48 -13.73 10.47
CA GLU A 29 4.76 -14.35 10.08
C GLU A 29 4.55 -15.41 8.99
N MET A 30 3.51 -16.25 9.12
CA MET A 30 3.15 -17.25 8.10
C MET A 30 2.69 -16.61 6.80
N LEU A 31 1.85 -15.57 6.86
CA LEU A 31 1.43 -14.85 5.66
C LEU A 31 2.62 -14.23 4.92
N LYS A 32 3.57 -13.63 5.64
CA LYS A 32 4.80 -13.11 5.02
C LYS A 32 5.62 -14.21 4.33
N PHE A 33 5.66 -15.39 4.91
CA PHE A 33 6.29 -16.55 4.29
C PHE A 33 5.57 -16.97 2.99
N PHE A 34 4.23 -17.03 2.98
CA PHE A 34 3.46 -17.35 1.78
C PHE A 34 3.62 -16.27 0.71
N TYR A 35 3.55 -14.99 1.09
CA TYR A 35 3.74 -13.86 0.18
C TYR A 35 5.09 -13.94 -0.52
N ARG A 36 6.15 -14.17 0.25
CA ARG A 36 7.48 -14.38 -0.31
C ARG A 36 7.51 -15.57 -1.27
N SER A 37 6.97 -16.71 -0.87
CA SER A 37 6.97 -17.92 -1.68
C SER A 37 6.27 -17.71 -3.02
N TRP A 38 5.15 -17.00 -3.04
CA TRP A 38 4.43 -16.71 -4.29
C TRP A 38 5.17 -15.71 -5.17
N THR A 39 5.72 -14.66 -4.59
CA THR A 39 6.47 -13.66 -5.37
C THR A 39 7.78 -14.21 -5.94
N GLU A 40 8.42 -15.16 -5.25
CA GLU A 40 9.62 -15.87 -5.69
C GLU A 40 9.31 -17.10 -6.57
N LEU A 41 8.04 -17.47 -6.78
CA LEU A 41 7.61 -18.72 -7.44
C LEU A 41 8.16 -19.98 -6.75
N ALA A 42 8.41 -19.91 -5.44
CA ALA A 42 8.90 -21.06 -4.67
C ALA A 42 7.85 -22.15 -4.54
N ASP A 43 6.57 -21.81 -4.66
CA ASP A 43 5.43 -22.71 -4.67
C ASP A 43 5.23 -23.49 -5.99
N ASP A 44 6.09 -23.28 -7.00
CA ASP A 44 6.23 -24.17 -8.14
C ASP A 44 6.88 -25.51 -7.76
N ASP A 45 7.64 -25.56 -6.64
CA ASP A 45 8.15 -26.80 -6.05
C ASP A 45 7.04 -27.49 -5.23
N PRO A 46 6.67 -28.76 -5.54
CA PRO A 46 5.64 -29.49 -4.80
C PRO A 46 5.93 -29.63 -3.29
N ASP A 47 7.20 -29.60 -2.90
CA ASP A 47 7.64 -29.78 -1.52
C ASP A 47 7.91 -28.44 -0.78
N TRP A 48 7.54 -27.29 -1.37
CA TRP A 48 7.75 -25.96 -0.78
C TRP A 48 7.07 -25.79 0.59
N LEU A 49 6.00 -26.54 0.83
CA LEU A 49 5.21 -26.49 2.06
C LEU A 49 4.97 -27.90 2.60
N LEU A 50 5.70 -28.24 3.65
CA LEU A 50 5.57 -29.54 4.29
C LEU A 50 4.27 -29.64 5.09
N PRO A 51 3.69 -30.87 5.25
CA PRO A 51 2.53 -31.08 6.10
C PRO A 51 2.76 -30.59 7.54
N GLY A 52 1.84 -29.80 8.07
CA GLY A 52 1.93 -29.21 9.41
C GLY A 52 1.12 -27.94 9.55
N GLU A 53 1.40 -27.16 10.60
CA GLU A 53 0.68 -25.93 10.95
C GLU A 53 0.65 -24.93 9.78
N GLU A 54 1.77 -24.74 9.07
CA GLU A 54 1.86 -23.85 7.92
C GLU A 54 0.95 -24.31 6.76
N ALA A 55 0.90 -25.60 6.46
CA ALA A 55 0.05 -26.16 5.42
C ALA A 55 -1.45 -26.01 5.76
N ASP A 56 -1.81 -26.23 7.03
CA ASP A 56 -3.19 -26.05 7.50
C ASP A 56 -3.62 -24.58 7.39
N VAL A 57 -2.74 -23.64 7.76
CA VAL A 57 -3.00 -22.19 7.65
C VAL A 57 -3.09 -21.76 6.19
N HIS A 58 -2.21 -22.27 5.33
CA HIS A 58 -2.27 -22.01 3.89
C HIS A 58 -3.59 -22.51 3.28
N THR A 59 -4.00 -23.72 3.63
CA THR A 59 -5.27 -24.29 3.18
C THR A 59 -6.46 -23.42 3.62
N LEU A 60 -6.47 -23.01 4.89
CA LEU A 60 -7.50 -22.11 5.43
C LEU A 60 -7.53 -20.76 4.70
N LEU A 61 -6.37 -20.20 4.39
CA LEU A 61 -6.25 -18.96 3.63
C LEU A 61 -6.86 -19.10 2.23
N LYS A 62 -6.48 -20.16 1.51
CA LYS A 62 -7.03 -20.43 0.17
C LYS A 62 -8.54 -20.67 0.18
N GLU A 63 -9.05 -21.40 1.18
CA GLU A 63 -10.50 -21.60 1.34
C GLU A 63 -11.26 -20.29 1.58
N ASN A 64 -10.70 -19.37 2.38
CA ASN A 64 -11.31 -18.05 2.60
C ASN A 64 -11.28 -17.20 1.32
N LEU A 65 -10.15 -17.15 0.61
CA LEU A 65 -10.02 -16.41 -0.65
C LEU A 65 -10.97 -16.92 -1.73
N VAL A 66 -11.09 -18.24 -1.87
CA VAL A 66 -12.05 -18.87 -2.80
C VAL A 66 -13.49 -18.52 -2.41
N PHE A 67 -13.82 -18.60 -1.13
CA PHE A 67 -15.16 -18.28 -0.64
C PHE A 67 -15.54 -16.80 -0.85
N MET A 68 -14.56 -15.90 -0.72
CA MET A 68 -14.69 -14.47 -0.99
C MET A 68 -14.55 -14.12 -2.48
N ARG A 69 -14.26 -15.10 -3.36
CA ARG A 69 -13.86 -14.86 -4.77
C ARG A 69 -12.83 -13.74 -4.87
N ALA A 70 -11.79 -13.83 -4.07
CA ALA A 70 -10.81 -12.77 -3.92
C ALA A 70 -9.38 -13.27 -4.11
N VAL A 71 -8.50 -12.35 -4.45
CA VAL A 71 -7.05 -12.52 -4.56
C VAL A 71 -6.38 -11.43 -3.73
N ILE A 72 -5.27 -11.73 -3.13
CA ILE A 72 -4.42 -10.72 -2.47
C ILE A 72 -3.25 -10.34 -3.38
N GLU A 73 -2.79 -9.09 -3.25
CA GLU A 73 -1.80 -8.51 -4.16
C GLU A 73 -0.54 -9.38 -4.31
N PRO A 74 0.11 -9.91 -3.24
CA PRO A 74 1.33 -10.71 -3.40
C PRO A 74 1.16 -12.02 -4.19
N GLU A 75 -0.07 -12.52 -4.29
CA GLU A 75 -0.39 -13.76 -5.03
C GLU A 75 -0.77 -13.51 -6.50
N ALA A 76 -1.17 -12.28 -6.84
CA ALA A 76 -1.81 -11.97 -8.12
C ALA A 76 -0.94 -12.33 -9.34
N ALA A 77 0.34 -11.90 -9.34
CA ALA A 77 1.25 -12.17 -10.43
C ALA A 77 1.57 -13.68 -10.57
N ASN A 78 1.70 -14.39 -9.44
CA ASN A 78 1.91 -15.83 -9.40
C ASN A 78 0.72 -16.58 -10.03
N LEU A 79 -0.50 -16.28 -9.57
CA LEU A 79 -1.72 -16.89 -10.12
C LEU A 79 -1.88 -16.61 -11.61
N ALA A 80 -1.63 -15.37 -12.05
CA ALA A 80 -1.71 -14.99 -13.44
C ALA A 80 -0.67 -15.75 -14.29
N ALA A 81 0.58 -15.81 -13.83
CA ALA A 81 1.64 -16.52 -14.55
C ALA A 81 1.33 -18.02 -14.67
N ARG A 82 0.85 -18.66 -13.60
CA ARG A 82 0.43 -20.08 -13.62
C ARG A 82 -0.73 -20.30 -14.56
N TYR A 83 -1.78 -19.49 -14.45
CA TYR A 83 -2.96 -19.61 -15.29
C TYR A 83 -2.61 -19.48 -16.78
N LEU A 84 -1.78 -18.50 -17.15
CA LEU A 84 -1.38 -18.29 -18.54
C LEU A 84 -0.41 -19.35 -19.07
N ARG A 85 0.36 -20.03 -18.21
CA ARG A 85 1.17 -21.21 -18.63
C ARG A 85 0.30 -22.40 -18.99
N GLU A 86 -0.82 -22.59 -18.30
CA GLU A 86 -1.71 -23.74 -18.45
C GLU A 86 -2.81 -23.53 -19.51
N HIS A 87 -3.10 -22.26 -19.89
CA HIS A 87 -4.22 -21.89 -20.75
C HIS A 87 -3.77 -21.04 -21.94
N ASP A 88 -3.40 -21.71 -23.06
CA ASP A 88 -2.90 -21.04 -24.26
C ASP A 88 -3.87 -20.02 -24.86
N GLU A 89 -5.18 -20.30 -24.85
CA GLU A 89 -6.19 -19.35 -25.33
C GLU A 89 -6.24 -18.08 -24.48
N ALA A 90 -6.18 -18.22 -23.16
CA ALA A 90 -6.12 -17.08 -22.26
C ALA A 90 -4.82 -16.28 -22.44
N ARG A 91 -3.69 -16.99 -22.60
CA ARG A 91 -2.41 -16.35 -22.90
C ARG A 91 -2.48 -15.55 -24.19
N ALA A 92 -3.02 -16.11 -25.26
CA ALA A 92 -3.18 -15.43 -26.55
C ALA A 92 -4.10 -14.19 -26.44
N ALA A 93 -5.19 -14.29 -25.65
CA ALA A 93 -6.13 -13.18 -25.45
C ALA A 93 -5.55 -12.02 -24.65
N HIS A 94 -4.56 -12.28 -23.78
CA HIS A 94 -3.93 -11.29 -22.90
C HIS A 94 -2.48 -10.98 -23.29
N SER A 95 -2.04 -11.39 -24.48
CA SER A 95 -0.70 -11.12 -24.98
C SER A 95 -0.59 -9.78 -25.69
N TYR A 96 0.63 -9.22 -25.64
CA TYR A 96 1.00 -7.98 -26.30
C TYR A 96 2.11 -8.24 -27.31
N ALA A 97 2.08 -7.53 -28.45
CA ALA A 97 3.14 -7.64 -29.44
C ALA A 97 4.49 -7.18 -28.86
N HIS A 98 4.47 -6.09 -28.10
CA HIS A 98 5.65 -5.50 -27.48
C HIS A 98 5.38 -5.22 -26.02
N VAL A 99 6.29 -5.63 -25.12
CA VAL A 99 6.26 -5.34 -23.70
C VAL A 99 7.47 -4.49 -23.35
N LEU A 100 7.26 -3.38 -22.67
CA LEU A 100 8.29 -2.53 -22.11
C LEU A 100 8.15 -2.56 -20.59
N MET A 101 9.19 -2.97 -19.89
CA MET A 101 9.17 -3.07 -18.43
C MET A 101 10.35 -2.29 -17.84
N ASP A 102 10.04 -1.18 -17.23
CA ASP A 102 10.98 -0.40 -16.45
C ASP A 102 11.11 -0.96 -15.02
N ASP A 103 12.21 -0.62 -14.35
CA ASP A 103 12.53 -1.11 -13.00
C ASP A 103 12.46 -2.67 -12.87
N TYR A 104 12.82 -3.38 -13.93
CA TYR A 104 12.71 -4.84 -14.00
C TYR A 104 13.33 -5.55 -12.81
N ALA A 105 14.52 -5.12 -12.36
CA ALA A 105 15.19 -5.67 -11.18
C ALA A 105 14.41 -5.49 -9.88
N CYS A 106 13.55 -4.47 -9.80
CA CYS A 106 12.72 -4.17 -8.63
C CYS A 106 11.41 -4.98 -8.61
N ALA A 107 11.05 -5.59 -9.72
CA ALA A 107 9.87 -6.44 -9.81
C ALA A 107 10.14 -7.82 -9.20
N SER A 108 9.10 -8.46 -8.68
CA SER A 108 9.18 -9.83 -8.18
C SER A 108 9.44 -10.83 -9.32
N ARG A 109 9.98 -12.01 -9.01
CA ARG A 109 10.19 -13.08 -9.99
C ARG A 109 8.89 -13.47 -10.69
N ALA A 110 7.78 -13.50 -9.96
CA ALA A 110 6.46 -13.78 -10.53
C ALA A 110 6.05 -12.71 -11.55
N SER A 111 6.26 -11.42 -11.25
CA SER A 111 5.94 -10.32 -12.16
C SER A 111 6.84 -10.31 -13.39
N GLN A 112 8.13 -10.55 -13.24
CA GLN A 112 9.08 -10.70 -14.36
C GLN A 112 8.69 -11.88 -15.27
N THR A 113 8.32 -13.00 -14.67
CA THR A 113 7.82 -14.18 -15.42
C THR A 113 6.54 -13.86 -16.18
N LEU A 114 5.61 -13.17 -15.54
CA LEU A 114 4.35 -12.76 -16.18
C LEU A 114 4.61 -11.85 -17.38
N ALA A 115 5.50 -10.85 -17.26
CA ALA A 115 5.87 -9.95 -18.34
C ALA A 115 6.45 -10.72 -19.55
N ASN A 116 7.31 -11.71 -19.29
CA ASN A 116 7.87 -12.56 -20.35
C ASN A 116 6.80 -13.44 -21.02
N LEU A 117 5.81 -13.96 -20.25
CA LEU A 117 4.74 -14.82 -20.79
C LEU A 117 3.79 -14.07 -21.73
N VAL A 118 3.54 -12.79 -21.48
CA VAL A 118 2.59 -12.01 -22.27
C VAL A 118 3.21 -11.30 -23.48
N ALA A 119 4.54 -11.32 -23.63
CA ALA A 119 5.23 -10.75 -24.77
C ALA A 119 5.27 -11.75 -25.95
N THR A 120 4.79 -11.34 -27.14
CA THR A 120 4.75 -12.23 -28.31
C THR A 120 5.78 -11.92 -29.39
N CYS A 121 6.16 -10.66 -29.59
CA CYS A 121 7.14 -10.26 -30.60
C CYS A 121 8.44 -9.78 -29.97
N SER A 122 8.36 -8.89 -28.98
CA SER A 122 9.54 -8.39 -28.28
C SER A 122 9.24 -8.01 -26.84
N ILE A 123 10.25 -8.10 -26.01
CA ILE A 123 10.27 -7.53 -24.68
C ILE A 123 11.52 -6.67 -24.50
N THR A 124 11.34 -5.49 -23.95
CA THR A 124 12.43 -4.61 -23.57
C THR A 124 12.36 -4.41 -22.06
N VAL A 125 13.45 -4.67 -21.37
CA VAL A 125 13.56 -4.48 -19.93
C VAL A 125 14.61 -3.43 -19.62
N ALA A 126 14.31 -2.55 -18.68
CA ALA A 126 15.26 -1.56 -18.16
C ALA A 126 15.32 -1.73 -16.63
N GLY A 127 16.47 -1.46 -16.04
CA GLY A 127 16.64 -1.52 -14.60
C GLY A 127 18.09 -1.63 -14.18
N ASP A 128 18.31 -1.45 -12.88
CA ASP A 128 19.60 -1.53 -12.24
C ASP A 128 19.49 -2.40 -10.98
N ALA A 129 20.24 -3.50 -10.96
CA ALA A 129 20.26 -4.42 -9.82
C ALA A 129 20.87 -3.77 -8.56
N GLU A 130 21.74 -2.77 -8.71
CA GLU A 130 22.36 -2.09 -7.57
C GLU A 130 21.42 -1.11 -6.87
N THR A 131 20.46 -0.53 -7.61
CA THR A 131 19.45 0.38 -7.06
C THR A 131 18.18 -0.36 -6.58
N CYS A 132 18.14 -1.67 -6.77
CA CYS A 132 17.03 -2.50 -6.31
C CYS A 132 16.93 -2.49 -4.78
N ILE A 133 15.80 -2.03 -4.26
CA ILE A 133 15.57 -1.88 -2.82
C ILE A 133 14.66 -3.00 -2.34
N GLU A 134 15.19 -3.87 -1.48
CA GLU A 134 14.37 -4.80 -0.71
C GLU A 134 13.65 -4.02 0.39
N THR A 135 12.32 -4.00 0.34
CA THR A 135 11.50 -3.61 1.49
C THR A 135 10.99 -4.84 2.22
N TYR A 136 10.47 -4.67 3.43
CA TYR A 136 9.92 -5.79 4.21
C TYR A 136 8.72 -6.50 3.56
N ASP A 137 8.05 -5.81 2.64
CA ASP A 137 6.81 -6.26 2.01
C ASP A 137 6.93 -6.37 0.47
N SER A 138 8.09 -6.05 -0.10
CA SER A 138 8.42 -6.30 -1.50
C SER A 138 9.57 -7.30 -1.59
N TYR A 139 9.49 -8.19 -2.57
CA TYR A 139 10.49 -9.22 -2.82
C TYR A 139 11.02 -9.03 -4.23
N PRO A 140 11.90 -8.02 -4.46
CA PRO A 140 12.47 -7.77 -5.77
C PRO A 140 13.38 -8.92 -6.18
N TYR A 141 13.42 -9.20 -7.47
CA TYR A 141 14.27 -10.23 -8.02
C TYR A 141 15.39 -9.62 -8.87
N ALA A 142 16.42 -9.09 -8.19
CA ALA A 142 17.54 -8.41 -8.84
C ALA A 142 18.31 -9.30 -9.83
N ALA A 143 18.43 -10.61 -9.54
CA ALA A 143 19.05 -11.59 -10.42
C ALA A 143 18.28 -11.81 -11.75
N GLY A 144 17.06 -11.28 -11.86
CA GLY A 144 16.23 -11.44 -13.05
C GLY A 144 16.82 -10.82 -14.31
N ILE A 145 17.66 -9.78 -14.19
CA ILE A 145 18.37 -9.21 -15.36
C ILE A 145 19.36 -10.24 -15.92
N ASP A 146 20.14 -10.88 -15.07
CA ASP A 146 21.10 -11.92 -15.51
C ASP A 146 20.38 -13.14 -16.08
N GLU A 147 19.28 -13.57 -15.46
CA GLU A 147 18.44 -14.65 -15.99
C GLU A 147 17.81 -14.27 -17.34
N PHE A 148 17.37 -13.02 -17.50
CA PHE A 148 16.83 -12.51 -18.76
C PHE A 148 17.88 -12.58 -19.87
N LEU A 149 19.09 -12.09 -19.63
CA LEU A 149 20.18 -12.16 -20.60
C LEU A 149 20.60 -13.61 -20.92
N ALA A 150 20.59 -14.49 -19.93
CA ALA A 150 20.88 -15.92 -20.14
C ALA A 150 19.81 -16.63 -21.00
N THR A 151 18.54 -16.24 -20.87
CA THR A 151 17.43 -16.80 -21.64
C THR A 151 17.26 -16.15 -23.02
N HIS A 152 17.79 -14.94 -23.21
CA HIS A 152 17.74 -14.17 -24.45
C HIS A 152 19.17 -13.79 -24.92
N PRO A 153 20.00 -14.74 -25.34
CA PRO A 153 21.41 -14.49 -25.64
C PRO A 153 21.61 -13.54 -26.83
N ASP A 154 20.60 -13.36 -27.67
CA ASP A 154 20.62 -12.42 -28.81
C ASP A 154 20.04 -11.04 -28.46
N ALA A 155 19.69 -10.78 -27.18
CA ALA A 155 19.18 -9.49 -26.78
C ALA A 155 20.24 -8.37 -26.94
N ALA A 156 19.84 -7.27 -27.57
CA ALA A 156 20.67 -6.08 -27.58
C ALA A 156 20.73 -5.49 -26.16
N CYS A 157 21.93 -5.31 -25.64
CA CYS A 157 22.16 -4.73 -24.34
C CYS A 157 22.82 -3.35 -24.50
N GLU A 158 22.21 -2.33 -23.89
CA GLU A 158 22.74 -0.98 -23.87
C GLU A 158 22.94 -0.55 -22.42
N HIS A 159 24.13 -0.06 -22.09
CA HIS A 159 24.40 0.56 -20.81
C HIS A 159 24.13 2.06 -20.93
N LEU A 160 23.17 2.54 -20.17
CA LEU A 160 22.90 3.97 -20.06
C LEU A 160 23.85 4.53 -18.99
N ASP A 161 24.92 5.17 -19.41
CA ASP A 161 25.74 5.95 -18.50
C ASP A 161 24.90 7.14 -18.02
N ALA A 162 24.65 7.22 -16.73
CA ALA A 162 24.18 8.47 -16.16
C ALA A 162 25.27 9.50 -16.36
N ASP A 163 24.99 10.58 -17.11
CA ASP A 163 25.84 11.77 -17.04
C ASP A 163 26.02 12.08 -15.55
N ALA A 164 27.28 12.05 -15.08
CA ALA A 164 27.56 12.41 -13.70
C ALA A 164 26.97 13.81 -13.49
N PRO A 165 25.97 13.98 -12.61
CA PRO A 165 25.39 15.29 -12.41
C PRO A 165 26.54 16.24 -12.02
N ASP A 166 26.50 17.48 -12.53
CA ASP A 166 27.32 18.57 -12.00
C ASP A 166 27.28 18.51 -10.46
N ALA A 167 28.33 18.89 -9.80
CA ALA A 167 28.47 18.74 -8.34
C ALA A 167 27.18 19.05 -7.59
N VAL A 168 26.55 17.99 -7.04
CA VAL A 168 25.27 18.12 -6.31
C VAL A 168 25.55 18.71 -4.94
N GLU A 169 24.96 19.86 -4.66
CA GLU A 169 25.06 20.47 -3.33
C GLU A 169 24.41 19.58 -2.27
N ARG A 170 25.13 19.25 -1.20
CA ARG A 170 24.63 18.45 -0.09
C ARG A 170 24.60 19.26 1.20
N VAL A 171 23.42 19.41 1.77
CA VAL A 171 23.19 20.23 2.97
C VAL A 171 22.54 19.41 4.07
N ALA A 172 23.07 19.52 5.29
CA ALA A 172 22.44 18.96 6.48
C ALA A 172 21.60 20.02 7.19
N LEU A 173 20.31 19.73 7.39
CA LEU A 173 19.36 20.63 8.05
C LEU A 173 19.02 20.08 9.44
N ALA A 174 19.62 20.65 10.47
CA ALA A 174 19.36 20.25 11.86
C ALA A 174 18.21 21.06 12.48
N SER A 175 17.31 20.37 13.16
CA SER A 175 16.22 20.94 13.94
C SER A 175 16.23 20.42 15.37
N ASP A 176 15.65 21.16 16.30
CA ASP A 176 15.57 20.72 17.69
C ASP A 176 14.50 19.64 17.91
N THR A 177 13.35 19.78 17.25
CA THR A 177 12.20 18.87 17.38
C THR A 177 11.61 18.51 16.02
N PRO A 178 10.75 17.45 15.94
CA PRO A 178 10.04 17.12 14.71
C PRO A 178 9.21 18.30 14.16
N GLU A 179 8.53 19.05 15.01
CA GLU A 179 7.71 20.20 14.61
C GLU A 179 8.58 21.30 13.98
N ALA A 180 9.76 21.57 14.57
CA ALA A 180 10.72 22.52 14.00
C ALA A 180 11.28 22.02 12.67
N GLU A 181 11.45 20.71 12.52
CA GLU A 181 11.87 20.10 11.25
C GLU A 181 10.81 20.30 10.15
N PHE A 182 9.52 20.06 10.44
CA PHE A 182 8.44 20.28 9.47
C PHE A 182 8.42 21.72 8.95
N GLU A 183 8.56 22.67 9.87
CA GLU A 183 8.61 24.08 9.53
C GLU A 183 9.86 24.48 8.74
N GLN A 184 11.01 23.89 9.05
CA GLN A 184 12.26 24.13 8.34
C GLN A 184 12.20 23.57 6.92
N VAL A 185 11.73 22.32 6.75
CA VAL A 185 11.53 21.70 5.44
C VAL A 185 10.59 22.54 4.59
N ALA A 186 9.44 22.93 5.12
CA ALA A 186 8.47 23.73 4.37
C ALA A 186 9.01 25.11 3.99
N ARG A 187 9.82 25.74 4.85
CA ARG A 187 10.51 26.99 4.53
C ARG A 187 11.53 26.81 3.40
N THR A 188 12.38 25.79 3.49
CA THR A 188 13.39 25.49 2.46
C THR A 188 12.74 25.26 1.09
N VAL A 189 11.63 24.52 1.04
CA VAL A 189 10.86 24.32 -0.19
C VAL A 189 10.30 25.64 -0.71
N ALA A 190 9.65 26.43 0.14
CA ALA A 190 9.07 27.72 -0.25
C ALA A 190 10.14 28.70 -0.78
N GLU A 191 11.32 28.72 -0.18
CA GLU A 191 12.46 29.52 -0.64
C GLU A 191 12.96 29.04 -2.02
N ALA A 192 13.04 27.72 -2.25
CA ALA A 192 13.41 27.15 -3.53
C ALA A 192 12.40 27.50 -4.65
N VAL A 193 11.11 27.39 -4.37
CA VAL A 193 10.04 27.79 -5.30
C VAL A 193 10.11 29.29 -5.59
N ALA A 194 10.31 30.13 -4.56
CA ALA A 194 10.46 31.58 -4.74
C ALA A 194 11.72 31.95 -5.52
N ALA A 195 12.78 31.16 -5.43
CA ALA A 195 13.99 31.29 -6.23
C ALA A 195 13.85 30.81 -7.68
N GLY A 196 12.68 30.26 -8.07
CA GLY A 196 12.35 29.85 -9.43
C GLY A 196 12.49 28.35 -9.72
N THR A 197 12.74 27.50 -8.73
CA THR A 197 12.69 26.05 -8.93
C THR A 197 11.23 25.63 -9.12
N PRO A 198 10.87 24.98 -10.24
CA PRO A 198 9.51 24.51 -10.47
C PRO A 198 9.07 23.53 -9.37
N ALA A 199 7.81 23.64 -8.91
CA ALA A 199 7.31 22.79 -7.82
C ALA A 199 7.46 21.29 -8.13
N ARG A 200 7.19 20.87 -9.37
CA ARG A 200 7.36 19.50 -9.86
C ARG A 200 8.81 18.96 -9.82
N GLN A 201 9.78 19.85 -9.71
CA GLN A 201 11.21 19.50 -9.61
C GLN A 201 11.70 19.45 -8.15
N ILE A 202 10.76 19.49 -7.20
CA ILE A 202 11.06 19.38 -5.77
C ILE A 202 10.36 18.14 -5.22
N VAL A 203 11.14 17.27 -4.59
CA VAL A 203 10.65 16.07 -3.92
C VAL A 203 11.03 16.11 -2.45
N VAL A 204 10.07 15.85 -1.58
CA VAL A 204 10.29 15.65 -0.14
C VAL A 204 10.06 14.18 0.20
N ALA A 205 11.14 13.47 0.44
CA ALA A 205 11.11 12.08 0.88
C ALA A 205 10.88 12.00 2.39
N VAL A 206 9.94 11.16 2.83
CA VAL A 206 9.49 11.07 4.22
C VAL A 206 9.48 9.64 4.75
N PRO A 207 9.74 9.44 6.07
CA PRO A 207 9.80 8.10 6.65
C PRO A 207 8.43 7.45 6.89
N ASN A 208 7.38 8.24 7.05
CA ASN A 208 6.06 7.73 7.42
C ASN A 208 4.95 8.78 7.23
N SER A 209 3.70 8.36 7.44
CA SER A 209 2.52 9.20 7.26
C SER A 209 2.41 10.40 8.21
N VAL A 210 3.10 10.38 9.36
CA VAL A 210 3.11 11.53 10.27
C VAL A 210 3.91 12.67 9.66
N TRP A 211 5.11 12.36 9.13
CA TRP A 211 5.95 13.33 8.39
C TRP A 211 5.24 13.84 7.15
N SER A 212 4.68 12.93 6.34
CA SER A 212 3.95 13.29 5.12
C SER A 212 2.85 14.33 5.40
N ARG A 213 1.98 14.04 6.37
CA ARG A 213 0.85 14.91 6.70
C ARG A 213 1.30 16.27 7.26
N ASN A 214 2.25 16.27 8.19
CA ASN A 214 2.67 17.52 8.84
C ASN A 214 3.45 18.43 7.89
N ILE A 215 4.32 17.85 7.05
CA ILE A 215 5.06 18.62 6.04
C ILE A 215 4.10 19.16 4.97
N ALA A 216 3.17 18.34 4.45
CA ALA A 216 2.16 18.81 3.51
C ALA A 216 1.32 19.95 4.09
N THR A 217 0.89 19.83 5.35
CA THR A 217 0.17 20.90 6.06
C THR A 217 1.00 22.18 6.15
N ALA A 218 2.29 22.07 6.48
CA ALA A 218 3.19 23.24 6.61
C ALA A 218 3.47 23.88 5.23
N LEU A 219 3.54 23.11 4.15
CA LEU A 219 3.67 23.59 2.78
C LEU A 219 2.40 24.33 2.31
N HIS A 220 1.23 23.73 2.53
CA HIS A 220 -0.06 24.36 2.20
C HIS A 220 -0.24 25.69 2.95
N ALA A 221 0.17 25.76 4.22
CA ALA A 221 0.11 27.00 5.00
C ALA A 221 0.98 28.13 4.41
N ARG A 222 1.97 27.77 3.56
CA ARG A 222 2.83 28.71 2.82
C ARG A 222 2.39 28.95 1.38
N GLY A 223 1.24 28.40 0.98
CA GLY A 223 0.71 28.52 -0.37
C GLY A 223 1.52 27.76 -1.42
N VAL A 224 2.31 26.76 -1.03
CA VAL A 224 3.07 25.93 -1.95
C VAL A 224 2.16 24.82 -2.48
N PRO A 225 1.97 24.69 -3.81
CA PRO A 225 1.26 23.57 -4.40
C PRO A 225 1.94 22.26 -3.98
N THR A 226 1.20 21.36 -3.35
CA THR A 226 1.77 20.15 -2.75
C THR A 226 0.84 18.99 -2.95
N GLU A 227 1.38 17.87 -3.37
CA GLU A 227 0.70 16.59 -3.39
C GLU A 227 1.47 15.59 -2.55
N ALA A 228 0.77 14.98 -1.59
CA ALA A 228 1.33 13.95 -0.74
C ALA A 228 0.81 12.59 -1.18
N LEU A 229 1.71 11.71 -1.62
CA LEU A 229 1.33 10.32 -1.85
C LEU A 229 0.83 9.71 -0.54
N ALA A 230 -0.36 9.12 -0.58
CA ALA A 230 -0.98 8.55 0.59
C ALA A 230 -0.18 7.34 1.09
N ILE A 231 0.73 7.56 2.03
CA ILE A 231 1.42 6.48 2.78
C ILE A 231 0.41 5.72 3.65
N SER A 232 -0.71 6.35 3.94
CA SER A 232 -1.73 5.82 4.80
C SER A 232 -2.97 5.52 3.99
N GLN A 233 -3.42 4.27 4.10
CA GLN A 233 -4.68 3.85 3.49
C GLN A 233 -5.80 4.83 3.80
N PRO A 234 -6.42 5.43 2.77
CA PRO A 234 -7.46 6.44 2.97
C PRO A 234 -8.69 5.86 3.67
N LEU A 235 -8.96 4.55 3.52
CA LEU A 235 -10.06 3.84 4.17
C LEU A 235 -9.63 3.22 5.51
N ARG A 236 -9.20 4.07 6.46
CA ARG A 236 -8.76 3.63 7.79
C ARG A 236 -9.91 3.54 8.77
N GLY A 237 -9.69 2.76 9.81
CA GLY A 237 -10.52 2.72 10.99
C GLY A 237 -10.56 1.34 11.64
N ASP A 238 -11.08 1.27 12.84
CA ASP A 238 -11.37 -0.01 13.47
C ASP A 238 -12.70 -0.54 12.92
N VAL A 239 -12.65 -1.60 12.15
CA VAL A 239 -13.82 -2.24 11.53
C VAL A 239 -14.86 -2.74 12.55
N ARG A 240 -14.48 -2.82 13.84
CA ARG A 240 -15.37 -3.17 14.96
C ARG A 240 -16.18 -1.98 15.46
N ASP A 241 -15.79 -0.77 15.09
CA ASP A 241 -16.44 0.48 15.49
C ASP A 241 -16.95 1.22 14.25
N ASN A 242 -18.27 1.18 14.06
CA ASN A 242 -18.93 1.79 12.90
C ASN A 242 -18.59 3.27 12.70
N ALA A 243 -18.39 4.02 13.78
CA ALA A 243 -18.05 5.44 13.69
C ALA A 243 -16.62 5.66 13.21
N ARG A 244 -15.71 4.76 13.57
CA ARG A 244 -14.28 4.85 13.19
C ARG A 244 -13.97 4.31 11.81
N CYS A 245 -14.84 3.51 11.21
CA CYS A 245 -14.63 2.93 9.88
C CYS A 245 -15.64 3.45 8.83
N THR A 246 -16.27 4.59 9.09
CA THR A 246 -17.29 5.17 8.18
C THR A 246 -16.84 5.23 6.71
N PRO A 247 -15.64 5.72 6.33
CA PRO A 247 -15.21 5.71 4.94
C PRO A 247 -15.17 4.31 4.32
N ALA A 248 -14.65 3.32 5.05
CA ALA A 248 -14.59 1.93 4.59
C ALA A 248 -15.98 1.31 4.41
N ARG A 249 -16.92 1.64 5.31
CA ARG A 249 -18.32 1.18 5.19
C ARG A 249 -19.01 1.76 3.96
N ILE A 250 -18.82 3.05 3.67
CA ILE A 250 -19.40 3.69 2.47
C ILE A 250 -18.74 3.12 1.20
N ALA A 251 -17.43 2.91 1.20
CA ALA A 251 -16.72 2.27 0.10
C ALA A 251 -17.24 0.85 -0.18
N THR A 252 -17.46 0.07 0.88
CA THR A 252 -18.06 -1.28 0.77
C THR A 252 -19.49 -1.22 0.22
N ALA A 253 -20.29 -0.26 0.68
CA ALA A 253 -21.64 -0.04 0.14
C ALA A 253 -21.60 0.34 -1.36
N LEU A 254 -20.67 1.19 -1.76
CA LEU A 254 -20.46 1.53 -3.17
C LEU A 254 -20.10 0.29 -4.01
N ASN A 255 -19.22 -0.59 -3.52
CA ASN A 255 -18.90 -1.85 -4.19
C ASN A 255 -20.13 -2.75 -4.35
N LEU A 256 -20.99 -2.85 -3.31
CA LEU A 256 -22.24 -3.61 -3.39
C LEU A 256 -23.26 -3.01 -4.37
N VAL A 257 -23.32 -1.68 -4.48
CA VAL A 257 -24.17 -1.00 -5.48
C VAL A 257 -23.63 -1.22 -6.89
N ALA A 258 -22.32 -1.19 -7.05
CA ALA A 258 -21.64 -1.44 -8.33
C ALA A 258 -21.79 -2.89 -8.79
N ASN A 259 -21.67 -3.83 -7.85
CA ASN A 259 -21.80 -5.27 -8.10
C ASN A 259 -22.48 -5.95 -6.91
N PRO A 260 -23.79 -6.21 -6.98
CA PRO A 260 -24.53 -6.91 -5.93
C PRO A 260 -24.05 -8.35 -5.65
N ASP A 261 -23.22 -8.92 -6.53
CA ASP A 261 -22.63 -10.25 -6.37
C ASP A 261 -21.18 -10.20 -5.84
N ASP A 262 -20.69 -9.02 -5.42
CA ASP A 262 -19.36 -8.88 -4.83
C ASP A 262 -19.27 -9.55 -3.45
N THR A 263 -18.74 -10.76 -3.46
CA THR A 263 -18.64 -11.61 -2.26
C THR A 263 -17.70 -11.03 -1.20
N ALA A 264 -16.60 -10.36 -1.62
CA ALA A 264 -15.68 -9.70 -0.69
C ALA A 264 -16.35 -8.49 -0.01
N ALA A 265 -17.09 -7.69 -0.77
CA ALA A 265 -17.87 -6.58 -0.21
C ALA A 265 -18.96 -7.08 0.75
N TRP A 266 -19.66 -8.16 0.43
CA TRP A 266 -20.62 -8.78 1.36
C TRP A 266 -19.98 -9.29 2.64
N ARG A 267 -18.78 -9.93 2.53
CA ARG A 267 -18.05 -10.36 3.72
C ARG A 267 -17.76 -9.19 4.65
N CYS A 268 -17.29 -8.08 4.09
CA CYS A 268 -16.97 -6.86 4.86
C CYS A 268 -18.25 -6.24 5.44
N TRP A 269 -19.28 -6.04 4.63
CA TRP A 269 -20.53 -5.43 5.04
C TRP A 269 -21.17 -6.14 6.24
N CYS A 270 -21.24 -7.45 6.19
CA CYS A 270 -21.80 -8.25 7.29
C CYS A 270 -20.88 -8.37 8.52
N GLY A 271 -19.66 -7.87 8.46
CA GLY A 271 -18.71 -7.92 9.57
C GLY A 271 -18.52 -6.59 10.30
N PHE A 272 -18.87 -5.46 9.71
CA PHE A 272 -18.70 -4.15 10.36
C PHE A 272 -19.48 -4.03 11.66
N GLY A 273 -18.88 -3.34 12.64
CA GLY A 273 -19.51 -3.02 13.91
C GLY A 273 -19.64 -4.18 14.90
N ASP A 274 -19.20 -5.37 14.53
CA ASP A 274 -19.16 -6.51 15.45
C ASP A 274 -17.75 -6.70 16.02
N TYR A 275 -17.65 -6.99 17.32
CA TYR A 275 -16.35 -7.13 18.01
C TYR A 275 -15.47 -8.22 17.42
N LEU A 276 -16.05 -9.33 16.96
CA LEU A 276 -15.36 -10.44 16.31
C LEU A 276 -15.54 -10.42 14.78
N VAL A 277 -16.05 -9.32 14.23
CA VAL A 277 -16.40 -9.12 12.80
C VAL A 277 -17.18 -10.28 12.20
N ASN A 278 -17.95 -10.99 13.04
CA ASN A 278 -18.74 -12.18 12.68
C ASN A 278 -17.91 -13.34 12.08
N SER A 279 -16.60 -13.44 12.35
CA SER A 279 -15.71 -14.46 11.75
C SER A 279 -16.14 -15.89 12.04
N ALA A 280 -16.65 -16.19 13.24
CA ALA A 280 -17.19 -17.51 13.56
C ALA A 280 -18.44 -17.87 12.73
N ALA A 281 -19.29 -16.87 12.45
CA ALA A 281 -20.45 -17.04 11.59
C ALA A 281 -20.04 -17.34 10.15
N PHE A 282 -19.05 -16.60 9.63
CA PHE A 282 -18.51 -16.81 8.28
C PHE A 282 -17.77 -18.15 8.13
N ALA A 283 -17.06 -18.60 9.17
CA ALA A 283 -16.47 -19.94 9.18
C ALA A 283 -17.54 -21.05 9.06
N SER A 284 -18.63 -20.93 9.84
CA SER A 284 -19.77 -21.86 9.78
C SER A 284 -20.50 -21.78 8.43
N LEU A 285 -20.70 -20.56 7.90
CA LEU A 285 -21.35 -20.32 6.62
C LEU A 285 -20.52 -20.89 5.45
N ARG A 286 -19.19 -20.76 5.50
CA ARG A 286 -18.29 -21.37 4.53
C ARG A 286 -18.39 -22.89 4.52
N THR A 287 -18.45 -23.50 5.69
CA THR A 287 -18.65 -24.97 5.81
C THR A 287 -19.98 -25.39 5.19
N CYS A 288 -21.07 -24.71 5.54
CA CYS A 288 -22.39 -24.96 4.96
C CYS A 288 -22.42 -24.78 3.44
N ALA A 289 -21.79 -23.71 2.94
CA ALA A 289 -21.68 -23.43 1.50
C ALA A 289 -20.89 -24.52 0.76
N LYS A 290 -19.78 -25.00 1.35
CA LYS A 290 -18.95 -26.08 0.80
C LYS A 290 -19.74 -27.40 0.72
N GLU A 291 -20.48 -27.76 1.75
CA GLU A 291 -21.33 -28.96 1.79
C GLU A 291 -22.44 -28.93 0.72
N ARG A 292 -22.97 -27.75 0.44
CA ARG A 292 -24.04 -27.54 -0.55
C ARG A 292 -23.54 -27.15 -1.94
N SER A 293 -22.23 -26.97 -2.12
CA SER A 293 -21.61 -26.53 -3.37
C SER A 293 -22.17 -25.20 -3.90
N ILE A 294 -22.44 -24.24 -3.00
CA ILE A 294 -22.96 -22.91 -3.31
C ILE A 294 -21.95 -21.81 -2.98
N GLY A 295 -22.16 -20.61 -3.55
CA GLY A 295 -21.36 -19.42 -3.26
C GLY A 295 -21.73 -18.69 -1.98
N LEU A 296 -20.95 -17.66 -1.62
CA LEU A 296 -21.22 -16.85 -0.41
C LEU A 296 -22.58 -16.13 -0.50
N VAL A 297 -22.90 -15.53 -1.66
CA VAL A 297 -24.17 -14.76 -1.82
C VAL A 297 -25.36 -15.69 -1.64
N ASP A 298 -25.35 -16.86 -2.30
CA ASP A 298 -26.41 -17.86 -2.15
C ASP A 298 -26.55 -18.33 -0.70
N ALA A 299 -25.42 -18.53 -0.02
CA ALA A 299 -25.42 -18.93 1.40
C ALA A 299 -25.98 -17.82 2.32
N LEU A 300 -25.70 -16.54 2.01
CA LEU A 300 -26.29 -15.40 2.74
C LEU A 300 -27.80 -15.27 2.49
N GLU A 301 -28.24 -15.53 1.27
CA GLU A 301 -29.64 -15.52 0.90
C GLU A 301 -30.42 -16.61 1.66
N MET A 302 -29.91 -17.84 1.61
CA MET A 302 -30.47 -18.96 2.41
C MET A 302 -30.48 -18.65 3.92
N LEU A 303 -29.40 -18.05 4.44
CA LEU A 303 -29.34 -17.64 5.84
C LEU A 303 -30.45 -16.61 6.18
N SER A 304 -30.72 -15.69 5.27
CA SER A 304 -31.74 -14.66 5.43
C SER A 304 -33.16 -15.22 5.44
N GLU A 305 -33.37 -16.38 4.83
CA GLU A 305 -34.63 -17.14 4.77
C GLU A 305 -34.77 -18.16 5.89
N ASN A 306 -33.80 -18.22 6.82
CA ASN A 306 -33.72 -19.18 7.94
C ASN A 306 -33.46 -20.64 7.50
N ASP A 307 -32.91 -20.88 6.33
CA ASP A 307 -32.62 -22.23 5.82
C ASP A 307 -31.27 -22.82 6.31
N CYS A 308 -30.53 -22.09 7.17
CA CYS A 308 -29.26 -22.52 7.75
C CYS A 308 -29.35 -22.56 9.29
N GLU A 309 -29.81 -23.66 9.86
CA GLU A 309 -30.12 -23.76 11.30
C GLU A 309 -28.88 -23.76 12.24
N HIS A 310 -27.68 -23.95 11.74
CA HIS A 310 -26.48 -24.18 12.58
C HIS A 310 -25.39 -23.12 12.48
N VAL A 311 -25.66 -21.95 11.91
CA VAL A 311 -24.69 -20.87 11.79
C VAL A 311 -24.64 -20.04 13.07
N VAL A 312 -23.47 -20.01 13.73
CA VAL A 312 -23.26 -19.17 14.92
C VAL A 312 -23.41 -17.70 14.53
N GLY A 313 -24.24 -16.94 15.27
CA GLY A 313 -24.48 -15.53 14.94
C GLY A 313 -25.31 -15.29 13.69
N ALA A 314 -26.01 -16.30 13.15
CA ALA A 314 -26.86 -16.26 11.97
C ALA A 314 -27.74 -15.01 11.88
N GLN A 315 -28.44 -14.67 12.97
CA GLN A 315 -29.39 -13.54 13.01
C GLN A 315 -28.70 -12.20 12.68
N ARG A 316 -27.47 -11.95 13.19
CA ARG A 316 -26.76 -10.70 12.93
C ARG A 316 -26.31 -10.59 11.47
N VAL A 317 -25.78 -11.68 10.93
CA VAL A 317 -25.35 -11.73 9.53
C VAL A 317 -26.55 -11.60 8.59
N ALA A 318 -27.65 -12.32 8.87
CA ALA A 318 -28.89 -12.23 8.10
C ALA A 318 -29.48 -10.81 8.13
N THR A 319 -29.48 -10.14 9.28
CA THR A 319 -29.92 -8.74 9.39
C THR A 319 -29.05 -7.81 8.57
N ALA A 320 -27.72 -7.89 8.72
CA ALA A 320 -26.80 -7.07 7.95
C ALA A 320 -26.92 -7.30 6.42
N TYR A 321 -27.15 -8.55 6.00
CA TYR A 321 -27.41 -8.86 4.59
C TYR A 321 -28.70 -8.19 4.09
N LYS A 322 -29.80 -8.30 4.85
CA LYS A 322 -31.08 -7.63 4.50
C LYS A 322 -30.94 -6.12 4.43
N ASP A 323 -30.22 -5.52 5.39
CA ASP A 323 -29.95 -4.08 5.41
C ASP A 323 -29.13 -3.64 4.17
N GLY A 324 -28.12 -4.42 3.79
CA GLY A 324 -27.34 -4.18 2.58
C GLY A 324 -28.18 -4.29 1.29
N ARG A 325 -29.05 -5.30 1.21
CA ARG A 325 -30.00 -5.43 0.07
C ARG A 325 -30.95 -4.24 -0.01
N ALA A 326 -31.49 -3.80 1.14
CA ALA A 326 -32.37 -2.63 1.20
C ALA A 326 -31.61 -1.33 0.79
N LEU A 327 -30.37 -1.18 1.22
CA LEU A 327 -29.52 -0.06 0.82
C LEU A 327 -29.34 -0.01 -0.70
N ILE A 328 -28.99 -1.13 -1.34
CA ILE A 328 -28.80 -1.21 -2.81
C ILE A 328 -30.07 -0.73 -3.54
N GLU A 329 -31.26 -1.21 -3.08
CA GLU A 329 -32.53 -0.78 -3.69
C GLU A 329 -32.82 0.71 -3.46
N GLN A 330 -32.51 1.24 -2.27
CA GLN A 330 -32.77 2.63 -1.93
C GLN A 330 -31.98 3.62 -2.80
N VAL A 331 -30.73 3.29 -3.17
CA VAL A 331 -29.85 4.15 -3.96
C VAL A 331 -29.88 3.84 -5.45
N ARG A 332 -30.76 2.93 -5.87
CA ARG A 332 -30.87 2.52 -7.28
C ARG A 332 -31.08 3.72 -8.21
N GLY A 333 -30.21 3.83 -9.21
CA GLY A 333 -30.26 4.90 -10.22
C GLY A 333 -29.61 6.21 -9.80
N LEU A 334 -29.11 6.36 -8.57
CA LEU A 334 -28.28 7.49 -8.18
C LEU A 334 -26.88 7.37 -8.78
N ARG A 335 -26.22 8.49 -9.05
CA ARG A 335 -24.92 8.58 -9.70
C ARG A 335 -24.06 9.67 -9.05
N GLY A 336 -22.75 9.59 -9.28
CA GLY A 336 -21.78 10.61 -8.89
C GLY A 336 -21.86 11.04 -7.42
N THR A 337 -21.83 12.34 -7.20
CA THR A 337 -21.91 12.93 -5.85
C THR A 337 -23.21 12.63 -5.14
N ALA A 338 -24.34 12.56 -5.86
CA ALA A 338 -25.65 12.25 -5.27
C ALA A 338 -25.67 10.82 -4.68
N LEU A 339 -25.02 9.87 -5.36
CA LEU A 339 -24.86 8.51 -4.84
C LEU A 339 -24.00 8.50 -3.56
N LEU A 340 -22.85 9.19 -3.56
CA LEU A 340 -21.97 9.24 -2.39
C LEU A 340 -22.63 9.91 -1.18
N ASP A 341 -23.36 11.00 -1.42
CA ASP A 341 -24.06 11.73 -0.38
C ASP A 341 -25.17 10.88 0.26
N GLU A 342 -25.95 10.15 -0.56
CA GLU A 342 -27.01 9.29 -0.06
C GLU A 342 -26.42 8.05 0.67
N LEU A 343 -25.39 7.41 0.12
CA LEU A 343 -24.67 6.34 0.83
C LEU A 343 -24.12 6.82 2.16
N THR A 344 -23.56 8.02 2.21
CA THR A 344 -23.08 8.61 3.45
C THR A 344 -24.22 8.80 4.44
N ARG A 345 -25.32 9.40 4.02
CA ARG A 345 -26.51 9.62 4.85
C ARG A 345 -27.05 8.33 5.46
N ILE A 346 -27.14 7.27 4.67
CA ILE A 346 -27.62 5.96 5.13
C ILE A 346 -26.63 5.34 6.12
N VAL A 347 -25.34 5.29 5.76
CA VAL A 347 -24.30 4.62 6.57
C VAL A 347 -24.06 5.33 7.89
N THR A 348 -24.22 6.67 7.95
CA THR A 348 -24.03 7.47 9.17
C THR A 348 -25.30 7.75 9.95
N ASP A 349 -26.45 7.25 9.47
CA ASP A 349 -27.76 7.60 10.01
C ASP A 349 -27.97 9.13 10.10
N GLY A 350 -27.51 9.85 9.08
CA GLY A 350 -27.60 11.31 8.96
C GLY A 350 -26.62 12.10 9.83
N ALA A 351 -25.69 11.46 10.53
CA ALA A 351 -24.67 12.16 11.32
C ALA A 351 -23.63 12.86 10.43
N GLU A 352 -23.14 14.01 10.85
CA GLU A 352 -22.04 14.71 10.15
C GLU A 352 -20.78 13.83 10.10
N SER A 353 -20.15 13.77 8.93
CA SER A 353 -18.95 12.97 8.67
C SER A 353 -18.03 13.66 7.67
N GLN A 354 -16.71 13.47 7.83
CA GLN A 354 -15.71 13.87 6.82
C GLN A 354 -15.48 12.79 5.75
N ALA A 355 -16.13 11.63 5.88
CA ALA A 355 -16.00 10.54 4.93
C ALA A 355 -16.31 10.91 3.46
N PRO A 356 -17.31 11.76 3.16
CA PRO A 356 -17.58 12.16 1.79
C PRO A 356 -16.40 12.82 1.08
N ALA A 357 -15.60 13.63 1.77
CA ALA A 357 -14.43 14.28 1.17
C ALA A 357 -13.39 13.26 0.69
N VAL A 358 -13.06 12.29 1.54
CA VAL A 358 -12.13 11.20 1.22
C VAL A 358 -12.64 10.36 0.04
N LEU A 359 -13.93 10.05 0.03
CA LEU A 359 -14.50 9.22 -1.03
C LEU A 359 -14.66 9.98 -2.35
N ARG A 360 -14.96 11.28 -2.32
CA ARG A 360 -14.95 12.12 -3.53
C ARG A 360 -13.55 12.13 -4.15
N GLU A 361 -12.51 12.29 -3.35
CA GLU A 361 -11.13 12.24 -3.81
C GLU A 361 -10.77 10.87 -4.43
N LEU A 362 -11.25 9.77 -3.86
CA LEU A 362 -10.98 8.41 -4.37
C LEU A 362 -11.82 8.03 -5.59
N CYS A 363 -13.07 8.45 -5.66
CA CYS A 363 -14.05 7.97 -6.64
C CYS A 363 -14.24 8.91 -7.83
N LEU A 364 -13.96 10.22 -7.67
CA LEU A 364 -14.18 11.23 -8.69
C LEU A 364 -12.84 11.75 -9.22
N GLU A 365 -12.77 12.11 -10.49
CA GLU A 365 -11.58 12.75 -11.06
C GLU A 365 -11.39 14.15 -10.46
N HIS A 366 -10.16 14.51 -10.19
CA HIS A 366 -9.79 15.90 -10.09
C HIS A 366 -9.84 16.44 -11.53
N GLY A 367 -10.83 17.27 -11.82
CA GLY A 367 -10.91 17.89 -13.13
C GLY A 367 -9.61 18.64 -13.37
N ASN A 368 -8.81 18.19 -14.34
CA ASN A 368 -7.82 19.06 -14.93
C ASN A 368 -8.61 20.29 -15.45
N ALA A 369 -8.17 21.49 -15.08
CA ALA A 369 -8.78 22.74 -15.54
C ALA A 369 -8.80 22.89 -17.08
N ALA A 370 -8.31 21.90 -17.80
CA ALA A 370 -8.28 21.76 -19.24
C ALA A 370 -9.33 20.79 -19.81
N ASP A 371 -10.04 20.01 -18.97
CA ASP A 371 -11.10 19.13 -19.46
C ASP A 371 -12.38 19.92 -19.69
N GLU A 372 -12.79 20.00 -20.97
CA GLU A 372 -13.91 20.78 -21.46
C GLU A 372 -15.30 20.30 -20.95
N ASN A 373 -15.39 19.27 -20.10
CA ASN A 373 -16.67 18.74 -19.63
C ASN A 373 -16.70 18.33 -18.14
N PRO A 374 -16.81 19.31 -17.21
CA PRO A 374 -16.94 19.02 -15.78
C PRO A 374 -18.25 18.26 -15.42
N GLU A 375 -19.25 18.21 -16.32
CA GLU A 375 -20.50 17.48 -16.07
C GLU A 375 -20.31 15.96 -16.07
N SER A 376 -19.31 15.42 -16.78
CA SER A 376 -19.05 13.97 -16.82
C SER A 376 -18.57 13.39 -15.47
N LEU A 377 -18.00 14.24 -14.61
CA LEU A 377 -17.49 13.87 -13.28
C LEU A 377 -18.60 13.66 -12.25
N TYR A 378 -19.69 14.40 -12.39
CA TYR A 378 -20.81 14.33 -11.46
C TYR A 378 -21.79 13.21 -11.80
N ASP A 379 -21.67 12.59 -12.98
CA ASP A 379 -22.61 11.59 -13.51
C ASP A 379 -22.01 10.17 -13.62
N ALA A 380 -20.87 9.91 -12.99
CA ALA A 380 -20.28 8.57 -12.98
C ALA A 380 -21.19 7.56 -12.30
N ASP A 381 -21.38 6.39 -12.93
CA ASP A 381 -22.12 5.30 -12.31
C ASP A 381 -21.31 4.60 -11.21
N ALA A 382 -21.99 3.80 -10.38
CA ALA A 382 -21.38 3.11 -9.26
C ALA A 382 -20.20 2.21 -9.69
N ALA A 383 -20.28 1.57 -10.85
CA ALA A 383 -19.24 0.67 -11.36
C ALA A 383 -17.97 1.45 -11.74
N ALA A 384 -18.10 2.58 -12.40
CA ALA A 384 -16.98 3.46 -12.74
C ALA A 384 -16.33 4.03 -11.48
N MET A 385 -17.13 4.47 -10.51
CA MET A 385 -16.65 4.99 -9.23
C MET A 385 -15.92 3.93 -8.40
N ALA A 386 -16.46 2.72 -8.30
CA ALA A 386 -15.85 1.60 -7.57
C ALA A 386 -14.54 1.16 -8.22
N ARG A 387 -14.48 1.11 -9.57
CA ARG A 387 -13.26 0.78 -10.31
C ARG A 387 -12.16 1.80 -10.03
N ARG A 388 -12.46 3.10 -10.15
CA ARG A 388 -11.51 4.17 -9.87
C ARG A 388 -11.01 4.16 -8.43
N MET A 389 -11.91 3.94 -7.48
CA MET A 389 -11.54 3.77 -6.08
C MET A 389 -10.57 2.60 -5.90
N ALA A 390 -10.83 1.45 -6.51
CA ALA A 390 -9.96 0.28 -6.44
C ALA A 390 -8.58 0.58 -7.06
N GLU A 391 -8.52 1.21 -8.23
CA GLU A 391 -7.27 1.63 -8.89
C GLU A 391 -6.43 2.53 -7.98
N ARG A 392 -7.03 3.55 -7.37
CA ARG A 392 -6.32 4.47 -6.47
C ARG A 392 -5.90 3.86 -5.14
N LEU A 393 -6.64 2.87 -4.65
CA LEU A 393 -6.29 2.15 -3.43
C LEU A 393 -5.17 1.13 -3.63
N LEU A 394 -5.12 0.50 -4.81
CA LEU A 394 -4.14 -0.54 -5.14
C LEU A 394 -2.86 0.05 -5.77
N ALA A 395 -2.99 1.10 -6.55
CA ALA A 395 -1.88 1.76 -7.22
C ALA A 395 -1.97 3.29 -7.06
N PRO A 396 -1.66 3.83 -5.86
CA PRO A 396 -1.72 5.26 -5.63
C PRO A 396 -0.72 6.00 -6.54
N THR A 397 -1.22 7.02 -7.24
CA THR A 397 -0.46 7.85 -8.17
C THR A 397 -0.48 9.31 -7.75
N LEU A 398 0.51 10.09 -8.20
CA LEU A 398 0.50 11.55 -8.11
C LEU A 398 -0.19 12.10 -9.35
N GLU A 399 -1.17 12.98 -9.16
CA GLU A 399 -2.05 13.49 -10.24
C GLU A 399 -1.79 14.97 -10.57
N VAL A 400 -1.20 15.73 -9.64
CA VAL A 400 -1.00 17.17 -9.81
C VAL A 400 0.30 17.45 -10.56
N ALA A 401 0.17 17.94 -11.80
CA ALA A 401 1.29 18.11 -12.72
C ALA A 401 2.36 19.15 -12.28
N ASP A 402 2.02 20.12 -11.44
CA ASP A 402 2.93 21.18 -10.99
C ASP A 402 2.83 21.40 -9.48
N ALA A 403 3.11 20.35 -8.72
CA ALA A 403 3.13 20.34 -7.26
C ALA A 403 4.43 19.75 -6.72
N VAL A 404 4.78 20.12 -5.50
CA VAL A 404 5.85 19.47 -4.73
C VAL A 404 5.36 18.08 -4.30
N ALA A 405 6.11 17.05 -4.66
CA ALA A 405 5.78 15.69 -4.29
C ALA A 405 6.29 15.37 -2.88
N VAL A 406 5.40 14.99 -1.97
CA VAL A 406 5.74 14.46 -0.63
C VAL A 406 5.49 12.96 -0.62
N VAL A 407 6.55 12.17 -0.65
CA VAL A 407 6.47 10.72 -0.93
C VAL A 407 7.30 9.90 0.07
N PRO A 408 6.97 8.62 0.29
CA PRO A 408 7.83 7.71 1.05
C PRO A 408 9.24 7.60 0.47
N TYR A 409 10.24 7.27 1.30
CA TYR A 409 11.62 7.08 0.85
C TYR A 409 11.74 6.17 -0.36
N ASP A 410 11.02 5.04 -0.37
CA ASP A 410 11.11 4.05 -1.45
C ASP A 410 10.52 4.58 -2.76
N PHE A 411 9.43 5.35 -2.69
CA PHE A 411 8.85 6.01 -3.85
C PHE A 411 9.74 7.15 -4.37
N ALA A 412 10.43 7.86 -3.48
CA ALA A 412 11.32 8.96 -3.88
C ALA A 412 12.46 8.49 -4.79
N CYS A 413 12.88 7.23 -4.69
CA CYS A 413 13.89 6.65 -5.57
C CYS A 413 13.48 6.61 -7.05
N GLY A 414 12.19 6.70 -7.36
CA GLY A 414 11.65 6.78 -8.73
C GLY A 414 11.71 8.19 -9.36
N PHE A 415 12.12 9.21 -8.61
CA PHE A 415 12.14 10.59 -9.07
C PHE A 415 13.56 11.07 -9.40
N SER A 416 13.68 12.03 -10.32
CA SER A 416 14.92 12.75 -10.62
C SER A 416 14.67 14.26 -10.45
N PRO A 417 14.53 14.77 -9.21
CA PRO A 417 14.24 16.17 -8.93
C PRO A 417 15.50 17.04 -9.01
N ASP A 418 15.34 18.35 -9.22
CA ASP A 418 16.41 19.32 -9.01
C ASP A 418 16.77 19.43 -7.53
N LEU A 419 15.76 19.45 -6.65
CA LEU A 419 15.92 19.49 -5.20
C LEU A 419 15.23 18.30 -4.53
N LEU A 420 16.03 17.47 -3.88
CA LEU A 420 15.55 16.42 -3.00
C LEU A 420 15.72 16.83 -1.54
N ILE A 421 14.66 16.73 -0.73
CA ILE A 421 14.74 16.86 0.73
C ILE A 421 14.40 15.52 1.36
N VAL A 422 15.34 14.93 2.09
CA VAL A 422 15.12 13.70 2.87
C VAL A 422 14.81 14.10 4.31
N ALA A 423 13.55 14.09 4.68
CA ALA A 423 13.09 14.49 6.01
C ALA A 423 13.05 13.31 6.99
N GLY A 424 13.27 13.57 8.28
CA GLY A 424 13.35 12.52 9.29
C GLY A 424 14.58 11.63 9.14
N PHE A 425 15.70 12.18 8.70
CA PHE A 425 16.94 11.42 8.47
C PHE A 425 17.65 11.09 9.79
N VAL A 426 17.02 10.21 10.59
CA VAL A 426 17.45 9.86 11.95
C VAL A 426 17.54 8.37 12.18
N ASN A 427 18.37 7.97 13.14
CA ASN A 427 18.45 6.59 13.63
C ASN A 427 17.09 6.15 14.22
N GLY A 428 16.56 5.06 13.71
CA GLY A 428 15.22 4.55 14.00
C GLY A 428 14.30 4.59 12.79
N PHE A 429 14.48 5.54 11.88
CA PHE A 429 13.84 5.53 10.57
C PHE A 429 14.76 4.93 9.50
N ILE A 430 15.99 5.42 9.42
CA ILE A 430 17.02 4.88 8.51
C ILE A 430 18.41 4.97 9.17
N PRO A 431 19.03 3.86 9.59
CA PRO A 431 18.44 2.52 9.63
C PRO A 431 17.34 2.40 10.69
N SER A 432 16.53 1.36 10.55
CA SER A 432 15.43 1.08 11.48
C SER A 432 15.94 0.83 12.91
N ARG A 433 15.09 1.02 13.93
CA ARG A 433 15.44 0.79 15.33
C ARG A 433 15.98 -0.62 15.58
N ASP A 434 15.44 -1.63 14.89
CA ASP A 434 15.82 -3.03 15.08
C ASP A 434 17.28 -3.28 14.71
N TYR A 435 17.86 -2.47 13.83
CA TYR A 435 19.31 -2.51 13.51
C TYR A 435 20.18 -2.35 14.76
N PHE A 436 19.75 -1.53 15.72
CA PHE A 436 20.53 -1.22 16.94
C PHE A 436 20.26 -2.15 18.10
N ASP A 437 19.34 -3.12 17.96
CA ASP A 437 18.97 -4.04 19.03
C ASP A 437 19.60 -5.43 18.78
N ALA A 438 20.73 -5.68 19.45
CA ALA A 438 21.45 -6.96 19.34
C ALA A 438 20.63 -8.17 19.85
N THR A 439 19.55 -7.95 20.62
CA THR A 439 18.66 -9.03 21.07
C THR A 439 17.69 -9.47 19.99
N VAL A 440 17.40 -8.60 19.04
CA VAL A 440 16.48 -8.84 17.91
C VAL A 440 17.25 -9.12 16.62
N THR A 441 18.40 -8.46 16.44
CA THR A 441 19.17 -8.49 15.19
C THR A 441 20.59 -9.00 15.44
N PRO A 442 20.87 -10.29 15.13
CA PRO A 442 22.22 -10.85 15.18
C PRO A 442 23.18 -10.12 14.22
N PRO A 443 24.50 -10.17 14.46
CA PRO A 443 25.50 -9.42 13.67
C PRO A 443 25.40 -9.64 12.15
N GLU A 444 25.21 -10.86 11.70
CA GLU A 444 25.07 -11.20 10.27
C GLU A 444 23.83 -10.53 9.65
N ARG A 445 22.72 -10.49 10.38
CA ARG A 445 21.51 -9.79 9.94
C ARG A 445 21.70 -8.28 9.98
N GLN A 446 22.42 -7.77 10.97
CA GLN A 446 22.75 -6.35 11.08
C GLN A 446 23.56 -5.87 9.88
N GLU A 447 24.55 -6.66 9.43
CA GLU A 447 25.35 -6.36 8.24
C GLU A 447 24.49 -6.32 6.96
N LYS A 448 23.60 -7.31 6.80
CA LYS A 448 22.65 -7.31 5.67
C LYS A 448 21.72 -6.09 5.70
N MET A 449 21.16 -5.74 6.85
CA MET A 449 20.31 -4.55 7.00
C MET A 449 21.09 -3.28 6.64
N ARG A 450 22.33 -3.17 7.09
CA ARG A 450 23.20 -2.03 6.75
C ARG A 450 23.41 -1.93 5.24
N ALA A 451 23.75 -3.01 4.57
CA ALA A 451 23.97 -3.03 3.13
C ALA A 451 22.70 -2.64 2.34
N VAL A 452 21.53 -3.09 2.79
CA VAL A 452 20.24 -2.69 2.21
C VAL A 452 19.98 -1.19 2.39
N ASP A 453 20.15 -0.69 3.62
CA ASP A 453 19.94 0.75 3.90
C ASP A 453 20.97 1.64 3.19
N GLU A 454 22.22 1.20 3.03
CA GLU A 454 23.23 1.91 2.23
C GLU A 454 22.83 2.02 0.75
N ARG A 455 22.36 0.93 0.15
CA ARG A 455 21.81 0.96 -1.23
C ARG A 455 20.61 1.88 -1.33
N ARG A 456 19.66 1.79 -0.37
CA ARG A 456 18.47 2.64 -0.31
C ARG A 456 18.84 4.13 -0.24
N VAL A 457 19.76 4.49 0.64
CA VAL A 457 20.23 5.86 0.78
C VAL A 457 20.93 6.34 -0.49
N ARG A 458 21.75 5.51 -1.12
CA ARG A 458 22.42 5.82 -2.39
C ARG A 458 21.41 6.02 -3.52
N ALA A 459 20.45 5.11 -3.68
CA ALA A 459 19.39 5.23 -4.67
C ALA A 459 18.54 6.49 -4.45
N LEU A 460 18.21 6.79 -3.18
CA LEU A 460 17.43 7.97 -2.80
C LEU A 460 18.15 9.27 -3.11
N THR A 461 19.46 9.37 -2.82
CA THR A 461 20.21 10.62 -2.94
C THR A 461 20.96 10.80 -4.27
N GLY A 462 21.11 9.73 -5.05
CA GLY A 462 21.91 9.72 -6.27
C GLY A 462 21.23 10.32 -7.50
N LYS A 463 19.91 10.54 -7.47
CA LYS A 463 19.14 11.02 -8.63
C LYS A 463 18.79 12.51 -8.58
N ALA A 464 19.21 13.25 -7.58
CA ALA A 464 18.99 14.69 -7.51
C ALA A 464 19.90 15.45 -8.49
N GLY A 465 19.33 16.34 -9.31
CA GLY A 465 20.07 17.06 -10.34
C GLY A 465 20.90 18.22 -9.79
N ARG A 466 20.49 18.88 -8.70
CA ARG A 466 21.12 20.10 -8.19
C ARG A 466 21.47 20.05 -6.71
N ALA A 467 20.53 19.67 -5.85
CA ALA A 467 20.74 19.68 -4.41
C ALA A 467 20.02 18.57 -3.67
N VAL A 468 20.68 18.08 -2.62
CA VAL A 468 20.12 17.14 -1.63
C VAL A 468 20.21 17.79 -0.25
N ALA A 469 19.06 17.93 0.44
CA ALA A 469 18.98 18.39 1.81
C ALA A 469 18.60 17.23 2.73
N LEU A 470 19.48 16.88 3.68
CA LEU A 470 19.23 15.84 4.68
C LEU A 470 18.71 16.51 5.96
N SER A 471 17.42 16.38 6.23
CA SER A 471 16.77 17.02 7.37
C SER A 471 16.60 16.04 8.52
N TYR A 472 16.96 16.45 9.72
CA TYR A 472 16.87 15.66 10.94
C TYR A 472 16.57 16.51 12.17
N PHE A 473 16.08 15.85 13.22
CA PHE A 473 15.82 16.48 14.52
C PHE A 473 16.64 15.80 15.63
N THR A 474 16.89 16.54 16.71
CA THR A 474 17.80 16.10 17.79
C THR A 474 17.09 15.70 19.08
N SER A 475 15.82 16.07 19.27
CA SER A 475 15.07 15.70 20.46
C SER A 475 13.58 15.53 20.22
N THR A 476 12.94 14.71 21.04
CA THR A 476 11.48 14.56 21.12
C THR A 476 11.08 14.08 22.52
N ASP A 477 9.79 14.05 22.86
CA ASP A 477 9.32 13.44 24.09
C ASP A 477 9.41 11.89 24.06
N LEU A 478 9.43 11.27 25.25
CA LEU A 478 9.62 9.81 25.37
C LEU A 478 8.46 9.01 24.77
N GLU A 479 7.24 9.51 24.86
CA GLU A 479 6.06 8.84 24.34
C GLU A 479 6.07 8.81 22.81
N SER A 480 6.34 9.96 22.20
CA SER A 480 6.51 10.11 20.74
C SER A 480 7.68 9.27 20.21
N ALA A 481 8.84 9.29 20.90
CA ALA A 481 9.97 8.45 20.53
C ALA A 481 9.61 6.95 20.52
N GLY A 482 8.83 6.50 21.50
CA GLY A 482 8.35 5.12 21.59
C GLY A 482 7.37 4.77 20.48
N LYS A 483 6.37 5.62 20.22
CA LYS A 483 5.37 5.43 19.15
C LYS A 483 6.01 5.40 17.75
N LEU A 484 6.99 6.26 17.53
CA LEU A 484 7.71 6.39 16.28
C LEU A 484 8.84 5.37 16.11
N LYS A 485 9.08 4.52 17.13
CA LYS A 485 10.15 3.51 17.16
C LYS A 485 11.55 4.10 16.91
N LEU A 486 11.81 5.30 17.42
CA LEU A 486 13.11 5.96 17.28
C LEU A 486 14.17 5.30 18.15
N LYS A 487 15.43 5.37 17.71
CA LYS A 487 16.56 5.02 18.56
C LYS A 487 16.86 6.15 19.53
N ILE A 488 16.67 5.90 20.80
CA ILE A 488 16.95 6.86 21.89
C ILE A 488 18.40 6.69 22.32
N SER A 489 19.20 7.75 22.28
CA SER A 489 20.58 7.74 22.77
C SER A 489 20.65 8.16 24.25
N ARG A 490 19.80 9.10 24.68
CA ARG A 490 19.77 9.61 26.06
C ARG A 490 18.38 10.10 26.43
N ILE A 491 17.98 9.86 27.70
CA ILE A 491 16.76 10.42 28.29
C ILE A 491 17.14 11.49 29.31
N ARG A 492 16.47 12.62 29.25
CA ARG A 492 16.61 13.75 30.20
C ARG A 492 15.25 14.14 30.76
N LEU A 493 15.21 14.58 32.01
CA LEU A 493 14.03 15.18 32.60
C LEU A 493 14.21 16.71 32.58
N LYS A 494 13.34 17.41 31.83
CA LYS A 494 13.32 18.89 31.76
C LYS A 494 11.91 19.36 32.05
N ASN A 495 11.75 20.20 33.05
CA ASN A 495 10.45 20.76 33.47
C ASN A 495 9.35 19.69 33.70
N GLY A 496 9.70 18.53 34.28
CA GLY A 496 8.77 17.42 34.50
C GLY A 496 8.46 16.56 33.29
N ILE A 497 8.93 16.93 32.10
CA ILE A 497 8.75 16.17 30.85
C ILE A 497 10.02 15.36 30.55
N ARG A 498 9.84 14.06 30.22
CA ARG A 498 10.94 13.22 29.78
C ARG A 498 11.18 13.47 28.30
N THR A 499 12.32 14.08 27.96
CA THR A 499 12.79 14.32 26.61
C THR A 499 13.90 13.32 26.24
N CYS A 500 13.89 12.88 25.00
CA CYS A 500 14.84 11.94 24.45
C CYS A 500 15.78 12.67 23.47
N THR A 501 17.07 12.37 23.54
CA THR A 501 18.02 12.77 22.51
C THR A 501 17.96 11.75 21.38
N ILE A 502 17.81 12.23 20.16
CA ILE A 502 17.78 11.46 18.92
C ILE A 502 19.04 11.80 18.12
N GLU A 503 19.68 10.81 17.56
CA GLU A 503 20.86 10.99 16.72
C GLU A 503 20.44 11.00 15.24
N PRO A 504 21.13 11.82 14.40
CA PRO A 504 20.95 11.75 12.98
C PRO A 504 21.29 10.35 12.48
N SER A 505 20.85 10.02 11.26
CA SER A 505 21.18 8.75 10.62
C SER A 505 22.70 8.53 10.60
N LEU A 506 23.12 7.30 10.86
CA LEU A 506 24.55 6.92 10.76
C LEU A 506 25.14 7.13 9.36
N PHE A 507 24.29 7.31 8.34
CA PHE A 507 24.69 7.56 6.96
C PHE A 507 24.93 9.05 6.66
N LEU A 508 24.60 9.96 7.59
CA LEU A 508 24.70 11.42 7.36
C LEU A 508 26.12 11.85 6.94
N GLU A 509 27.13 11.40 7.67
CA GLU A 509 28.52 11.77 7.39
C GLU A 509 29.03 11.18 6.07
N GLN A 510 28.59 9.98 5.70
CA GLN A 510 28.97 9.33 4.44
C GLN A 510 28.46 10.10 3.22
N ILE A 511 27.23 10.66 3.32
CA ILE A 511 26.62 11.42 2.22
C ILE A 511 27.18 12.83 2.16
N ALA A 512 27.37 13.46 3.30
CA ALA A 512 27.93 14.82 3.38
C ALA A 512 29.43 14.90 2.95
N ALA A 513 30.16 13.77 3.00
CA ALA A 513 31.57 13.68 2.60
C ALA A 513 31.78 13.26 1.14
N GLN A 514 30.73 12.97 0.39
CA GLN A 514 30.81 12.72 -1.06
C GLN A 514 30.83 14.07 -1.79
N GLU A 515 31.99 14.70 -1.84
CA GLU A 515 32.27 15.87 -2.68
C GLU A 515 32.50 15.48 -4.14
#